data_7e8b79b562957171e9a207a308c3c841
#
_entry.id   7e8b79b562957171e9a207a308c3c841
#
_cell.length_a   1.000
_cell.length_b   1.000
_cell.length_c   1.000
_cell.angle_alpha   90.00
_cell.angle_beta   90.00
_cell.angle_gamma   90.00
#
_symmetry.space_group_name_H-M   'P 1'
#
loop_
_entity.id
_entity.type
_entity.pdbx_description
1 polymer ?
#
loop_
_entity_poly.entity_id
_entity_poly.type
_entity_poly.pdbx_seq_one_letter_code
_entity_poly.pdbx_strand_id
1 'polypeptide(L)'
;GVNGKVNYDTLSRVNTFAHVNHSADQTRLGVLLCINGVGILNSWVKRNVAPEGISYPALNELAATVPIGSEGLSILPFGNGAERMLQNKQVDCSIHGLNFNIHNKAHIARAAQEGIVFSFKYGMDIMNEMGIDIGVIRAGNANLFLSPIFRDALAGVTGTVIELYDTNGAVG
;
A
#
# COMPACT_ATOMS: atom_id res chain seq x y z
N GLY A 1 11.11 4.83 6.55
CA GLY A 1 12.46 4.28 6.65
C GLY A 1 13.43 5.25 7.27
N VAL A 2 14.66 4.80 7.55
CA VAL A 2 15.75 5.64 8.10
C VAL A 2 16.91 5.64 7.11
N ASN A 3 17.41 6.84 6.79
CA ASN A 3 18.52 7.05 5.87
C ASN A 3 19.67 7.80 6.56
N GLY A 4 20.92 7.45 6.24
CA GLY A 4 22.14 8.10 6.75
C GLY A 4 22.63 9.28 5.90
N LYS A 5 21.95 9.58 4.78
CA LYS A 5 22.29 10.68 3.87
C LYS A 5 21.19 11.72 3.84
N VAL A 6 21.56 12.98 3.71
CA VAL A 6 20.60 14.08 3.54
C VAL A 6 20.03 14.01 2.13
N ASN A 7 18.79 13.56 2.02
CA ASN A 7 18.02 13.48 0.78
C ASN A 7 16.67 14.14 0.98
N TYR A 8 16.16 14.76 -0.06
CA TYR A 8 14.82 15.34 -0.08
C TYR A 8 14.19 15.12 -1.45
N ASP A 9 12.87 15.01 -1.47
CA ASP A 9 12.12 14.96 -2.72
C ASP A 9 11.85 16.38 -3.23
N THR A 10 12.32 16.69 -4.43
CA THR A 10 12.18 18.02 -5.05
C THR A 10 10.73 18.40 -5.33
N LEU A 11 9.83 17.42 -5.42
CA LEU A 11 8.40 17.60 -5.64
C LEU A 11 7.59 17.61 -4.33
N SER A 12 8.27 17.52 -3.18
CA SER A 12 7.66 17.52 -1.84
C SER A 12 6.64 16.41 -1.60
N ARG A 13 6.76 15.29 -2.29
CA ARG A 13 5.88 14.10 -2.15
C ARG A 13 6.16 13.33 -0.87
N VAL A 14 7.37 13.44 -0.33
CA VAL A 14 7.89 12.71 0.82
C VAL A 14 8.41 13.68 1.87
N ASN A 15 8.19 13.37 3.15
CA ASN A 15 8.78 14.13 4.25
C ASN A 15 10.09 13.51 4.69
N THR A 16 11.09 14.35 4.93
CA THR A 16 12.35 13.96 5.59
C THR A 16 12.50 14.74 6.89
N PHE A 17 12.85 14.07 7.98
CA PHE A 17 12.98 14.67 9.30
C PHE A 17 14.12 13.98 10.08
N ALA A 18 14.64 14.63 11.14
CA ALA A 18 15.62 14.02 12.02
C ALA A 18 14.97 12.85 12.77
N HIS A 19 15.59 11.67 12.65
CA HIS A 19 15.14 10.49 13.42
C HIS A 19 15.52 10.64 14.90
N VAL A 20 14.79 9.98 15.80
CA VAL A 20 15.06 10.03 17.26
C VAL A 20 16.49 9.64 17.64
N ASN A 21 17.14 8.82 16.85
CA ASN A 21 18.54 8.41 17.03
C ASN A 21 19.52 9.25 16.17
N HIS A 22 19.10 10.41 15.67
CA HIS A 22 19.99 11.34 14.97
C HIS A 22 20.91 12.04 15.98
N SER A 23 22.19 12.16 15.63
CA SER A 23 23.18 12.91 16.42
C SER A 23 24.08 13.72 15.49
N ALA A 24 24.86 14.64 16.08
CA ALA A 24 25.83 15.44 15.32
C ALA A 24 26.87 14.57 14.60
N ASP A 25 27.26 13.46 15.21
CA ASP A 25 28.30 12.55 14.70
C ASP A 25 27.71 11.47 13.78
N GLN A 26 26.39 11.23 13.85
CA GLN A 26 25.73 10.19 13.07
C GLN A 26 24.39 10.69 12.49
N THR A 27 24.41 11.04 11.24
CA THR A 27 23.20 11.44 10.51
C THR A 27 22.25 10.24 10.40
N ARG A 28 21.03 10.41 10.94
CA ARG A 28 19.92 9.48 10.77
C ARG A 28 18.65 10.27 10.48
N LEU A 29 18.12 10.12 9.29
CA LEU A 29 16.94 10.82 8.82
C LEU A 29 15.79 9.82 8.62
N GLY A 30 14.66 10.13 9.22
CA GLY A 30 13.41 9.45 8.95
C GLY A 30 12.83 9.94 7.63
N VAL A 31 12.38 9.02 6.78
CA VAL A 31 11.70 9.30 5.54
C VAL A 31 10.29 8.75 5.62
N LEU A 32 9.30 9.62 5.48
CA LEU A 32 7.88 9.32 5.61
C LEU A 32 7.14 9.64 4.31
N LEU A 33 6.53 8.63 3.74
CA LEU A 33 5.56 8.76 2.66
C LEU A 33 4.20 8.30 3.19
N CYS A 34 3.16 9.10 2.96
CA CYS A 34 1.79 8.79 3.32
C CYS A 34 0.98 8.48 2.07
N ILE A 35 0.13 7.47 2.16
CA ILE A 35 -0.85 7.07 1.15
C ILE A 35 -2.22 7.00 1.84
N ASN A 36 -3.14 7.90 1.50
CA ASN A 36 -4.37 8.09 2.29
C ASN A 36 -5.46 7.05 2.00
N GLY A 37 -5.56 6.54 0.79
CA GLY A 37 -6.71 5.75 0.33
C GLY A 37 -6.71 4.27 0.73
N VAL A 38 -5.59 3.73 1.17
CA VAL A 38 -5.35 2.27 1.21
C VAL A 38 -6.27 1.48 2.16
N GLY A 39 -6.25 1.76 3.44
CA GLY A 39 -7.09 1.06 4.42
C GLY A 39 -8.58 1.35 4.23
N ILE A 40 -8.89 2.57 3.79
CA ILE A 40 -10.26 3.03 3.51
C ILE A 40 -10.85 2.25 2.34
N LEU A 41 -10.11 2.04 1.25
CA LEU A 41 -10.59 1.26 0.11
C LEU A 41 -10.93 -0.17 0.53
N ASN A 42 -10.06 -0.85 1.27
CA ASN A 42 -10.32 -2.22 1.71
C ASN A 42 -11.56 -2.32 2.61
N SER A 43 -11.73 -1.36 3.53
CA SER A 43 -12.92 -1.32 4.38
C SER A 43 -14.19 -0.92 3.62
N TRP A 44 -14.07 -0.08 2.61
CA TRP A 44 -15.19 0.30 1.73
C TRP A 44 -15.68 -0.90 0.92
N VAL A 45 -14.77 -1.66 0.32
CA VAL A 45 -15.11 -2.90 -0.41
C VAL A 45 -15.82 -3.89 0.50
N LYS A 46 -15.30 -4.09 1.73
CA LYS A 46 -15.95 -4.96 2.71
C LYS A 46 -17.39 -4.56 3.01
N ARG A 47 -17.65 -3.27 3.18
CA ARG A 47 -18.97 -2.75 3.62
C ARG A 47 -19.98 -2.61 2.49
N ASN A 48 -19.51 -2.30 1.26
CA ASN A 48 -20.40 -1.86 0.19
C ASN A 48 -20.46 -2.83 -1.01
N VAL A 49 -19.47 -3.72 -1.16
CA VAL A 49 -19.38 -4.62 -2.31
C VAL A 49 -19.50 -6.07 -1.88
N ALA A 50 -18.81 -6.46 -0.83
CA ALA A 50 -18.80 -7.84 -0.34
C ALA A 50 -20.16 -8.25 0.25
N PRO A 51 -20.40 -9.56 0.45
CA PRO A 51 -21.61 -10.02 1.17
C PRO A 51 -21.72 -9.39 2.55
N GLU A 52 -22.95 -9.08 2.97
CA GLU A 52 -23.22 -8.50 4.28
C GLU A 52 -22.68 -9.39 5.42
N GLY A 53 -22.07 -8.76 6.42
CA GLY A 53 -21.52 -9.45 7.59
C GLY A 53 -20.21 -10.20 7.33
N ILE A 54 -19.63 -10.17 6.13
CA ILE A 54 -18.38 -10.87 5.83
C ILE A 54 -17.25 -10.43 6.76
N SER A 55 -16.46 -11.37 7.26
CA SER A 55 -15.23 -11.08 8.00
C SER A 55 -14.08 -10.73 7.04
N TYR A 56 -13.01 -10.08 7.54
CA TYR A 56 -11.82 -9.83 6.70
C TYR A 56 -11.14 -11.12 6.24
N PRO A 57 -10.98 -12.18 7.05
CA PRO A 57 -10.46 -13.45 6.55
C PRO A 57 -11.29 -14.01 5.39
N ALA A 58 -12.61 -14.05 5.51
CA ALA A 58 -13.49 -14.54 4.45
C ALA A 58 -13.46 -13.64 3.19
N LEU A 59 -13.27 -12.32 3.34
CA LEU A 59 -13.06 -11.42 2.21
C LEU A 59 -11.74 -11.73 1.49
N ASN A 60 -10.67 -12.04 2.24
CA ASN A 60 -9.39 -12.44 1.67
C ASN A 60 -9.48 -13.78 0.94
N GLU A 61 -10.21 -14.75 1.51
CA GLU A 61 -10.49 -16.04 0.85
C GLU A 61 -11.29 -15.84 -0.44
N LEU A 62 -12.31 -14.99 -0.42
CA LEU A 62 -13.07 -14.63 -1.61
C LEU A 62 -12.16 -14.02 -2.68
N ALA A 63 -11.31 -13.08 -2.32
CA ALA A 63 -10.36 -12.46 -3.25
C ALA A 63 -9.34 -13.47 -3.79
N ALA A 64 -8.94 -14.48 -3.00
CA ALA A 64 -8.01 -15.52 -3.41
C ALA A 64 -8.57 -16.49 -4.46
N THR A 65 -9.89 -16.53 -4.66
CA THR A 65 -10.51 -17.34 -5.74
C THR A 65 -10.24 -16.80 -7.14
N VAL A 66 -9.75 -15.56 -7.25
CA VAL A 66 -9.46 -14.87 -8.50
C VAL A 66 -7.95 -14.88 -8.77
N PRO A 67 -7.49 -15.08 -10.01
CA PRO A 67 -6.06 -15.07 -10.32
C PRO A 67 -5.43 -13.69 -10.14
N ILE A 68 -4.10 -13.66 -10.04
CA ILE A 68 -3.31 -12.41 -10.01
C ILE A 68 -3.64 -11.58 -11.24
N GLY A 69 -3.79 -10.26 -11.03
CA GLY A 69 -4.18 -9.30 -12.07
C GLY A 69 -5.68 -9.20 -12.26
N SER A 70 -6.48 -9.88 -11.41
CA SER A 70 -7.96 -9.77 -11.39
C SER A 70 -8.60 -9.84 -12.78
N GLU A 71 -8.05 -10.66 -13.68
CA GLU A 71 -8.48 -10.80 -15.08
C GLU A 71 -8.60 -9.44 -15.83
N GLY A 72 -7.68 -8.51 -15.54
CA GLY A 72 -7.60 -7.20 -16.16
C GLY A 72 -8.37 -6.09 -15.44
N LEU A 73 -9.06 -6.39 -14.34
CA LEU A 73 -9.68 -5.38 -13.50
C LEU A 73 -8.61 -4.71 -12.62
N SER A 74 -8.55 -3.40 -12.61
CA SER A 74 -7.67 -2.64 -11.71
C SER A 74 -8.41 -1.51 -10.99
N ILE A 75 -8.00 -1.21 -9.77
CA ILE A 75 -8.59 -0.16 -8.95
C ILE A 75 -7.47 0.76 -8.44
N LEU A 76 -7.60 2.07 -8.69
CA LEU A 76 -6.71 3.07 -8.09
C LEU A 76 -7.30 3.52 -6.75
N PRO A 77 -6.53 3.47 -5.62
CA PRO A 77 -7.09 3.59 -4.27
C PRO A 77 -7.25 5.03 -3.77
N PHE A 78 -7.22 6.05 -4.63
CA PHE A 78 -7.06 7.46 -4.24
C PHE A 78 -8.38 8.19 -3.93
N GLY A 79 -9.39 7.48 -3.44
CA GLY A 79 -10.73 8.03 -3.16
C GLY A 79 -10.89 8.72 -1.80
N ASN A 80 -9.80 9.17 -1.17
CA ASN A 80 -9.85 9.82 0.15
C ASN A 80 -9.31 11.26 0.17
N GLY A 81 -9.47 11.98 -0.93
CA GLY A 81 -9.03 13.37 -1.06
C GLY A 81 -7.63 13.51 -1.66
N ALA A 82 -6.97 14.63 -1.33
CA ALA A 82 -5.68 14.96 -1.92
C ALA A 82 -4.57 13.99 -1.47
N GLU A 83 -3.78 13.52 -2.43
CA GLU A 83 -2.65 12.62 -2.20
C GLU A 83 -1.32 13.34 -2.34
N ARG A 84 -0.56 13.36 -1.25
CA ARG A 84 0.74 14.04 -1.25
C ARG A 84 1.72 13.42 -2.24
N MET A 85 1.75 12.10 -2.37
CA MET A 85 2.61 11.44 -3.34
C MET A 85 2.25 11.75 -4.79
N LEU A 86 1.06 12.29 -5.04
CA LEU A 86 0.60 12.84 -6.32
C LEU A 86 0.63 14.38 -6.33
N GLN A 87 1.52 15.01 -5.56
CA GLN A 87 1.71 16.46 -5.47
C GLN A 87 0.45 17.19 -4.99
N ASN A 88 -0.24 16.62 -4.00
CA ASN A 88 -1.51 17.10 -3.45
C ASN A 88 -2.64 17.24 -4.49
N LYS A 89 -2.56 16.51 -5.60
CA LYS A 89 -3.68 16.40 -6.52
C LYS A 89 -4.82 15.65 -5.85
N GLN A 90 -6.01 16.20 -6.03
CA GLN A 90 -7.22 15.48 -5.69
C GLN A 90 -7.59 14.60 -6.87
N VAL A 91 -7.47 13.30 -6.68
CA VAL A 91 -7.83 12.27 -7.66
C VAL A 91 -8.80 11.31 -6.98
N ASP A 92 -9.83 10.95 -7.69
CA ASP A 92 -10.83 10.02 -7.17
C ASP A 92 -10.35 8.56 -7.33
N CYS A 93 -10.97 7.66 -6.57
CA CYS A 93 -10.85 6.24 -6.82
C CYS A 93 -11.41 5.93 -8.22
N SER A 94 -10.70 5.13 -8.98
CA SER A 94 -11.16 4.73 -10.32
C SER A 94 -11.03 3.24 -10.52
N ILE A 95 -11.98 2.67 -11.27
CA ILE A 95 -12.04 1.27 -11.66
C ILE A 95 -11.83 1.20 -13.17
N HIS A 96 -10.84 0.43 -13.60
CA HIS A 96 -10.48 0.27 -14.99
C HIS A 96 -10.63 -1.19 -15.43
N GLY A 97 -11.02 -1.41 -16.68
CA GLY A 97 -11.12 -2.73 -17.26
C GLY A 97 -12.32 -3.56 -16.77
N LEU A 98 -13.32 -2.94 -16.12
CA LEU A 98 -14.51 -3.65 -15.65
C LEU A 98 -15.29 -4.24 -16.84
N ASN A 99 -15.45 -5.58 -16.83
CA ASN A 99 -16.22 -6.34 -17.79
C ASN A 99 -17.34 -7.09 -17.07
N PHE A 100 -18.59 -6.77 -17.36
CA PHE A 100 -19.76 -7.32 -16.69
C PHE A 100 -19.98 -8.82 -16.93
N ASN A 101 -19.35 -9.40 -17.96
CA ASN A 101 -19.46 -10.83 -18.25
C ASN A 101 -18.52 -11.71 -17.42
N ILE A 102 -17.44 -11.12 -16.86
CA ILE A 102 -16.40 -11.86 -16.12
C ILE A 102 -16.30 -11.43 -14.67
N HIS A 103 -16.30 -10.11 -14.43
CA HIS A 103 -15.97 -9.59 -13.13
C HIS A 103 -17.13 -9.63 -12.14
N ASN A 104 -16.83 -10.02 -10.91
CA ASN A 104 -17.76 -10.10 -9.80
C ASN A 104 -17.14 -9.52 -8.53
N LYS A 105 -17.80 -9.69 -7.38
CA LYS A 105 -17.33 -9.18 -6.08
C LYS A 105 -15.92 -9.65 -5.68
N ALA A 106 -15.57 -10.90 -6.04
CA ALA A 106 -14.24 -11.45 -5.76
C ALA A 106 -13.15 -10.69 -6.53
N HIS A 107 -13.40 -10.38 -7.81
CA HIS A 107 -12.50 -9.58 -8.63
C HIS A 107 -12.30 -8.18 -8.06
N ILE A 108 -13.39 -7.53 -7.63
CA ILE A 108 -13.29 -6.20 -6.99
C ILE A 108 -12.47 -6.27 -5.71
N ALA A 109 -12.69 -7.29 -4.87
CA ALA A 109 -11.93 -7.46 -3.63
C ALA A 109 -10.44 -7.70 -3.92
N ARG A 110 -10.11 -8.49 -4.94
CA ARG A 110 -8.73 -8.72 -5.38
C ARG A 110 -8.10 -7.48 -5.97
N ALA A 111 -8.75 -6.86 -6.94
CA ALA A 111 -8.28 -5.65 -7.61
C ALA A 111 -8.05 -4.49 -6.64
N ALA A 112 -8.86 -4.37 -5.59
CA ALA A 112 -8.66 -3.37 -4.55
C ALA A 112 -7.35 -3.61 -3.78
N GLN A 113 -7.06 -4.85 -3.36
CA GLN A 113 -5.80 -5.17 -2.67
C GLN A 113 -4.59 -4.97 -3.58
N GLU A 114 -4.67 -5.38 -4.85
CA GLU A 114 -3.60 -5.18 -5.83
C GLU A 114 -3.39 -3.70 -6.15
N GLY A 115 -4.44 -2.90 -6.25
CA GLY A 115 -4.35 -1.45 -6.44
C GLY A 115 -3.66 -0.75 -5.26
N ILE A 116 -3.92 -1.21 -4.03
CA ILE A 116 -3.19 -0.76 -2.84
C ILE A 116 -1.70 -1.13 -2.97
N VAL A 117 -1.37 -2.36 -3.38
CA VAL A 117 0.02 -2.77 -3.62
C VAL A 117 0.72 -1.88 -4.63
N PHE A 118 0.06 -1.55 -5.74
CA PHE A 118 0.65 -0.66 -6.76
C PHE A 118 0.88 0.76 -6.23
N SER A 119 0.03 1.26 -5.33
CA SER A 119 0.26 2.54 -4.69
C SER A 119 1.48 2.52 -3.75
N PHE A 120 1.72 1.41 -3.04
CA PHE A 120 2.96 1.20 -2.28
C PHE A 120 4.19 1.18 -3.20
N LYS A 121 4.10 0.44 -4.30
CA LYS A 121 5.19 0.38 -5.30
C LYS A 121 5.53 1.76 -5.85
N TYR A 122 4.51 2.54 -6.24
CA TYR A 122 4.72 3.91 -6.71
C TYR A 122 5.41 4.79 -5.65
N GLY A 123 5.00 4.67 -4.38
CA GLY A 123 5.66 5.35 -3.28
C GLY A 123 7.12 4.92 -3.08
N MET A 124 7.40 3.62 -3.24
CA MET A 124 8.77 3.10 -3.18
C MET A 124 9.62 3.59 -4.35
N ASP A 125 9.04 3.72 -5.54
CA ASP A 125 9.75 4.28 -6.71
C ASP A 125 10.14 5.73 -6.48
N ILE A 126 9.29 6.55 -5.85
CA ILE A 126 9.65 7.91 -5.42
C ILE A 126 10.86 7.89 -4.46
N MET A 127 10.88 6.96 -3.50
CA MET A 127 12.02 6.82 -2.58
C MET A 127 13.30 6.35 -3.30
N ASN A 128 13.17 5.45 -4.28
CA ASN A 128 14.29 5.01 -5.11
C ASN A 128 14.86 6.16 -5.94
N GLU A 129 14.02 7.04 -6.51
CA GLU A 129 14.43 8.29 -7.17
C GLU A 129 15.25 9.20 -6.25
N MET A 130 14.97 9.18 -4.94
CA MET A 130 15.75 9.88 -3.92
C MET A 130 17.06 9.16 -3.55
N GLY A 131 17.38 8.02 -4.18
CA GLY A 131 18.55 7.19 -3.85
C GLY A 131 18.40 6.36 -2.58
N ILE A 132 17.17 6.07 -2.16
CA ILE A 132 16.86 5.20 -1.02
C ILE A 132 16.48 3.82 -1.57
N ASP A 133 17.37 2.85 -1.38
CA ASP A 133 17.11 1.46 -1.73
C ASP A 133 16.36 0.75 -0.59
N ILE A 134 15.23 0.12 -0.93
CA ILE A 134 14.36 -0.55 0.04
C ILE A 134 14.38 -2.05 -0.24
N GLY A 135 15.20 -2.80 0.47
CA GLY A 135 15.28 -4.26 0.34
C GLY A 135 14.33 -5.03 1.26
N VAL A 136 13.86 -4.41 2.35
CA VAL A 136 13.04 -5.05 3.37
C VAL A 136 11.90 -4.14 3.80
N ILE A 137 10.70 -4.70 3.86
CA ILE A 137 9.51 -4.06 4.45
C ILE A 137 9.24 -4.73 5.79
N ARG A 138 9.29 -3.96 6.88
CA ARG A 138 8.92 -4.42 8.22
C ARG A 138 7.51 -3.96 8.54
N ALA A 139 6.64 -4.90 8.88
CA ALA A 139 5.25 -4.63 9.16
C ALA A 139 4.75 -5.37 10.41
N GLY A 140 3.80 -4.77 11.12
CA GLY A 140 3.05 -5.49 12.14
C GLY A 140 2.14 -6.55 11.49
N ASN A 141 1.96 -7.67 12.16
CA ASN A 141 1.03 -8.73 11.73
C ASN A 141 -0.43 -8.31 12.00
N ALA A 142 -0.87 -7.28 11.28
CA ALA A 142 -2.17 -6.63 11.46
C ALA A 142 -2.72 -6.09 10.13
N ASN A 143 -4.00 -5.77 10.09
CA ASN A 143 -4.69 -5.12 8.98
C ASN A 143 -4.49 -5.88 7.63
N LEU A 144 -4.12 -5.18 6.57
CA LEU A 144 -3.89 -5.77 5.24
C LEU A 144 -2.77 -6.82 5.23
N PHE A 145 -1.78 -6.70 6.14
CA PHE A 145 -0.71 -7.70 6.26
C PHE A 145 -1.18 -9.07 6.80
N LEU A 146 -2.43 -9.17 7.27
CA LEU A 146 -3.08 -10.45 7.56
C LEU A 146 -3.52 -11.19 6.28
N SER A 147 -3.65 -10.49 5.15
CA SER A 147 -4.01 -11.10 3.86
C SER A 147 -2.78 -11.73 3.19
N PRO A 148 -2.75 -13.05 2.96
CA PRO A 148 -1.67 -13.68 2.22
C PRO A 148 -1.53 -13.12 0.80
N ILE A 149 -2.66 -12.93 0.08
CA ILE A 149 -2.63 -12.41 -1.29
C ILE A 149 -2.05 -11.00 -1.36
N PHE A 150 -2.30 -10.16 -0.35
CA PHE A 150 -1.71 -8.82 -0.27
C PHE A 150 -0.19 -8.89 -0.08
N ARG A 151 0.28 -9.74 0.84
CA ARG A 151 1.73 -9.92 1.10
C ARG A 151 2.46 -10.46 -0.12
N ASP A 152 1.90 -11.51 -0.75
CA ASP A 152 2.50 -12.14 -1.92
C ASP A 152 2.56 -11.15 -3.10
N ALA A 153 1.48 -10.41 -3.34
CA ALA A 153 1.44 -9.37 -4.36
C ALA A 153 2.46 -8.25 -4.05
N LEU A 154 2.54 -7.79 -2.79
CA LEU A 154 3.46 -6.73 -2.39
C LEU A 154 4.92 -7.17 -2.55
N ALA A 155 5.27 -8.36 -2.08
CA ALA A 155 6.62 -8.92 -2.24
C ALA A 155 6.98 -9.09 -3.72
N GLY A 156 6.07 -9.65 -4.52
CA GLY A 156 6.30 -9.88 -5.96
C GLY A 156 6.46 -8.59 -6.76
N VAL A 157 5.62 -7.58 -6.50
CA VAL A 157 5.64 -6.30 -7.23
C VAL A 157 6.83 -5.42 -6.82
N THR A 158 7.21 -5.45 -5.54
CA THR A 158 8.31 -4.61 -5.03
C THR A 158 9.68 -5.27 -5.10
N GLY A 159 9.74 -6.59 -5.20
CA GLY A 159 10.98 -7.36 -5.12
C GLY A 159 11.61 -7.35 -3.72
N THR A 160 10.83 -7.02 -2.67
CA THR A 160 11.34 -6.89 -1.31
C THR A 160 10.95 -8.06 -0.43
N VAL A 161 11.74 -8.28 0.61
CA VAL A 161 11.38 -9.20 1.69
C VAL A 161 10.41 -8.52 2.64
N ILE A 162 9.33 -9.22 3.03
CA ILE A 162 8.38 -8.74 4.03
C ILE A 162 8.62 -9.49 5.33
N GLU A 163 9.06 -8.77 6.35
CA GLU A 163 9.22 -9.28 7.71
C GLU A 163 8.02 -8.87 8.56
N LEU A 164 7.31 -9.87 9.10
CA LEU A 164 6.16 -9.63 9.98
C LEU A 164 6.60 -9.74 11.44
N TYR A 165 6.16 -8.76 12.23
CA TYR A 165 6.39 -8.71 13.66
C TYR A 165 5.08 -8.89 14.41
N ASP A 166 5.12 -9.57 15.54
CA ASP A 166 3.95 -9.76 16.41
C ASP A 166 3.66 -8.49 17.20
N THR A 167 3.28 -7.45 16.47
CA THR A 167 2.89 -6.15 17.00
C THR A 167 1.71 -5.59 16.21
N ASN A 168 0.90 -4.75 16.87
CA ASN A 168 -0.29 -4.14 16.27
C ASN A 168 0.01 -2.86 15.47
N GLY A 169 1.24 -2.62 15.03
CA GLY A 169 1.52 -1.44 14.21
C GLY A 169 2.83 -0.73 14.53
N ALA A 170 2.82 0.61 14.50
CA ALA A 170 4.00 1.46 14.47
C ALA A 170 4.85 1.49 15.76
N VAL A 171 4.53 0.72 16.77
CA VAL A 171 5.20 0.68 18.08
C VAL A 171 6.21 -0.48 18.19
N GLY A 172 6.47 -1.16 17.10
CA GLY A 172 7.44 -2.26 17.05
C GLY A 172 8.87 -1.80 16.83
#